data_d142edb4df6dc699af9c544403fb898b
#
_entry.id   d142edb4df6dc699af9c544403fb898b
#
_cell.length_a   1.000
_cell.length_b   1.000
_cell.length_c   1.000
_cell.angle_alpha   90.00
_cell.angle_beta   90.00
_cell.angle_gamma   90.00
#
_symmetry.space_group_name_H-M   'P 1'
#
loop_
_entity.id
_entity.type
_entity.pdbx_description
1 polymer ?
#
loop_
_entity_poly.entity_id
_entity_poly.type
_entity_poly.pdbx_seq_one_letter_code
_entity_poly.pdbx_strand_id
1 'polypeptide(L)'
;QIAHYVPGVGTMDGPRLFGSRLLRQGRALSGLAFGMGLEDDVLDAYRFLCRTYQSKSNKNAAANAARADLKSMARNLGIKAPPPPNAGPLAEDDQIYIFGFSRGAYAARILAGFVHNFGLVDPTRLHMITEAFRAYRIVTENDRGTPNSVVFKALRQYESALRPNGRVPIRCLGLFDTVASMARFHKPLSSLWKHRSPMELATHANVLSNSSVRIVLHAMAVDERRSMFRPLPWVKTNYYGNRFRQPKDKRDQIVHQRWFPGYHSDIGGTPREYFSGIGKITLLWMLRELETSERAAVKEDNAAEPHKPGKRRMKPVFGVKIKSRYRRGFLLGKDVKRRTPDGQRFARPDALSPTHSSLSIAWLPLEIFPKTTKRRQWHKGRPGWLWYLPLAEPRIIPETDTIDDSVFERMQRWKFYRPVNVAPK
;
A
#
# COMPACT_ATOMS: atom_id res chain seq x y z
N GLN A 1 -18.53 3.61 -6.89
CA GLN A 1 -17.31 3.05 -6.32
C GLN A 1 -17.03 1.72 -7.01
N ILE A 2 -15.88 1.62 -7.70
CA ILE A 2 -15.41 0.40 -8.36
C ILE A 2 -14.22 -0.09 -7.55
N ALA A 3 -14.16 -1.40 -7.28
CA ALA A 3 -13.07 -2.01 -6.53
C ALA A 3 -12.48 -3.19 -7.30
N HIS A 4 -11.18 -3.36 -7.21
CA HIS A 4 -10.43 -4.50 -7.74
C HIS A 4 -9.62 -5.12 -6.62
N TYR A 5 -9.64 -6.44 -6.53
CA TYR A 5 -8.89 -7.19 -5.55
C TYR A 5 -7.86 -8.06 -6.25
N VAL A 6 -6.59 -7.86 -5.92
CA VAL A 6 -5.49 -8.68 -6.40
C VAL A 6 -5.15 -9.69 -5.29
N PRO A 7 -5.39 -10.99 -5.52
CA PRO A 7 -5.05 -12.01 -4.54
C PRO A 7 -3.52 -12.11 -4.43
N GLY A 8 -3.00 -11.98 -3.20
CA GLY A 8 -1.55 -12.06 -2.96
C GLY A 8 -0.98 -13.45 -3.28
N VAL A 9 0.27 -13.52 -3.69
CA VAL A 9 1.03 -14.71 -4.13
C VAL A 9 1.09 -15.88 -3.11
N GLY A 10 0.38 -15.82 -2.03
CA GLY A 10 0.29 -16.89 -1.01
C GLY A 10 -1.05 -17.60 -0.95
N THR A 11 -2.03 -17.15 -1.73
CA THR A 11 -3.41 -17.66 -1.73
C THR A 11 -3.71 -18.62 -2.89
N MET A 12 -2.70 -19.09 -3.62
CA MET A 12 -2.92 -20.12 -4.62
C MET A 12 -3.45 -21.38 -3.93
N ASP A 13 -4.75 -21.59 -4.01
CA ASP A 13 -5.42 -22.86 -3.80
C ASP A 13 -4.99 -23.84 -4.92
N GLY A 14 -3.76 -24.33 -4.80
CA GLY A 14 -3.36 -25.53 -5.55
C GLY A 14 -4.10 -26.74 -5.01
N PRO A 15 -4.35 -27.79 -5.85
CA PRO A 15 -5.05 -28.97 -5.43
C PRO A 15 -4.45 -29.51 -4.14
N ARG A 16 -5.30 -29.88 -3.19
CA ARG A 16 -4.96 -30.45 -1.87
C ARG A 16 -4.31 -31.82 -2.02
N LEU A 17 -3.13 -31.86 -2.62
CA LEU A 17 -2.28 -33.04 -2.58
C LEU A 17 -1.62 -33.10 -1.19
N PHE A 18 -1.79 -34.22 -0.54
CA PHE A 18 -1.16 -34.62 0.71
C PHE A 18 0.35 -34.37 0.64
N GLY A 19 0.80 -33.21 1.07
CA GLY A 19 2.19 -32.83 1.15
C GLY A 19 2.44 -32.10 2.46
N SER A 20 3.38 -32.63 3.23
CA SER A 20 3.77 -32.24 4.58
C SER A 20 3.80 -30.70 4.77
N ARG A 21 3.46 -30.25 6.00
CA ARG A 21 3.56 -28.84 6.43
C ARG A 21 4.92 -28.21 6.09
N LEU A 22 5.99 -28.99 6.05
CA LEU A 22 7.35 -28.62 5.67
C LEU A 22 7.47 -28.17 4.20
N LEU A 23 6.82 -28.86 3.26
CA LEU A 23 6.83 -28.47 1.83
C LEU A 23 6.04 -27.18 1.56
N ARG A 24 4.96 -26.92 2.32
CA ARG A 24 4.23 -25.65 2.26
C ARG A 24 5.06 -24.49 2.81
N GLN A 25 5.80 -24.72 3.89
CA GLN A 25 6.71 -23.72 4.46
C GLN A 25 7.90 -23.47 3.53
N GLY A 26 8.45 -24.48 2.88
CA GLY A 26 9.50 -24.33 1.87
C GLY A 26 9.05 -23.54 0.63
N ARG A 27 7.82 -23.77 0.15
CA ARG A 27 7.22 -22.97 -0.95
C ARG A 27 6.90 -21.53 -0.53
N ALA A 28 6.45 -21.32 0.70
CA ALA A 28 6.27 -19.97 1.24
C ALA A 28 7.62 -19.22 1.34
N LEU A 29 8.68 -19.90 1.72
CA LEU A 29 10.05 -19.38 1.78
C LEU A 29 10.60 -19.07 0.37
N SER A 30 10.37 -19.94 -0.61
CA SER A 30 10.79 -19.70 -2.01
C SER A 30 10.00 -18.54 -2.65
N GLY A 31 8.68 -18.45 -2.43
CA GLY A 31 7.88 -17.34 -2.89
C GLY A 31 8.29 -15.98 -2.28
N LEU A 32 8.76 -15.99 -1.02
CA LEU A 32 9.35 -14.83 -0.35
C LEU A 32 10.71 -14.43 -0.94
N ALA A 33 11.51 -15.43 -1.32
CA ALA A 33 12.88 -15.22 -1.79
C ALA A 33 12.97 -14.69 -3.22
N PHE A 34 11.99 -15.03 -4.08
CA PHE A 34 12.13 -14.79 -5.52
C PHE A 34 11.22 -13.68 -6.06
N GLY A 35 10.34 -13.08 -5.25
CA GLY A 35 9.45 -11.99 -5.72
C GLY A 35 8.55 -12.41 -6.90
N MET A 36 8.41 -13.72 -7.16
CA MET A 36 7.58 -14.23 -8.24
C MET A 36 6.13 -13.84 -8.01
N GLY A 37 5.48 -13.30 -9.04
CA GLY A 37 4.10 -12.85 -9.02
C GLY A 37 3.89 -11.40 -8.56
N LEU A 38 4.88 -10.76 -7.93
CA LEU A 38 4.75 -9.35 -7.51
C LEU A 38 4.60 -8.40 -8.72
N GLU A 39 5.32 -8.68 -9.80
CA GLU A 39 5.23 -7.92 -11.06
C GLU A 39 3.84 -8.06 -11.68
N ASP A 40 3.33 -9.28 -11.74
CA ASP A 40 2.00 -9.56 -12.29
C ASP A 40 0.90 -8.89 -11.46
N ASP A 41 0.99 -8.94 -10.13
CA ASP A 41 0.07 -8.27 -9.21
C ASP A 41 0.02 -6.76 -9.46
N VAL A 42 1.19 -6.11 -9.62
CA VAL A 42 1.29 -4.67 -9.90
C VAL A 42 0.73 -4.33 -11.27
N LEU A 43 1.08 -5.13 -12.29
CA LEU A 43 0.62 -4.91 -13.65
C LEU A 43 -0.88 -5.15 -13.81
N ASP A 44 -1.45 -6.12 -13.10
CA ASP A 44 -2.89 -6.37 -13.11
C ASP A 44 -3.65 -5.19 -12.49
N ALA A 45 -3.22 -4.73 -11.31
CA ALA A 45 -3.79 -3.54 -10.68
C ALA A 45 -3.63 -2.28 -11.55
N TYR A 46 -2.50 -2.11 -12.23
CA TYR A 46 -2.27 -0.98 -13.13
C TYR A 46 -3.19 -1.04 -14.37
N ARG A 47 -3.37 -2.23 -14.98
CA ARG A 47 -4.32 -2.44 -16.08
C ARG A 47 -5.75 -2.09 -15.68
N PHE A 48 -6.15 -2.48 -14.47
CA PHE A 48 -7.44 -2.12 -13.92
C PHE A 48 -7.59 -0.59 -13.83
N LEU A 49 -6.62 0.12 -13.28
CA LEU A 49 -6.64 1.59 -13.19
C LEU A 49 -6.74 2.23 -14.58
N CYS A 50 -5.94 1.78 -15.54
CA CYS A 50 -5.96 2.33 -16.91
C CYS A 50 -7.33 2.16 -17.60
N ARG A 51 -8.05 1.06 -17.31
CA ARG A 51 -9.36 0.79 -17.91
C ARG A 51 -10.51 1.51 -17.22
N THR A 52 -10.36 1.85 -15.93
CA THR A 52 -11.50 2.32 -15.12
C THR A 52 -11.42 3.79 -14.73
N TYR A 53 -10.21 4.35 -14.61
CA TYR A 53 -10.01 5.74 -14.20
C TYR A 53 -10.51 6.71 -15.27
N GLN A 54 -11.32 7.67 -14.84
CA GLN A 54 -11.81 8.75 -15.70
C GLN A 54 -11.42 10.10 -15.12
N SER A 55 -10.69 10.88 -15.91
CA SER A 55 -10.41 12.26 -15.60
C SER A 55 -11.65 13.13 -15.85
N LYS A 56 -11.68 14.31 -15.22
CA LYS A 56 -12.70 15.34 -15.48
C LYS A 56 -12.79 15.69 -16.98
N SER A 57 -11.64 15.78 -17.63
CA SER A 57 -11.56 16.07 -19.06
C SER A 57 -12.28 15.00 -19.89
N ASN A 58 -12.01 13.72 -19.62
CA ASN A 58 -12.62 12.61 -20.34
C ASN A 58 -14.14 12.54 -20.11
N LYS A 59 -14.57 12.76 -18.85
CA LYS A 59 -16.01 12.81 -18.51
C LYS A 59 -16.73 13.93 -19.25
N ASN A 60 -16.11 15.12 -19.31
CA ASN A 60 -16.68 16.26 -20.03
C ASN A 60 -16.70 16.04 -21.55
N ALA A 61 -15.64 15.45 -22.12
CA ALA A 61 -15.58 15.09 -23.53
C ALA A 61 -16.69 14.09 -23.90
N ALA A 62 -16.87 13.04 -23.11
CA ALA A 62 -17.93 12.05 -23.32
C ALA A 62 -19.34 12.69 -23.21
N ALA A 63 -19.56 13.56 -22.22
CA ALA A 63 -20.83 14.27 -22.08
C ALA A 63 -21.11 15.21 -23.25
N ASN A 64 -20.09 15.90 -23.78
CA ASN A 64 -20.23 16.77 -24.95
C ASN A 64 -20.49 15.98 -26.23
N ALA A 65 -19.83 14.83 -26.42
CA ALA A 65 -20.09 13.92 -27.54
C ALA A 65 -21.55 13.42 -27.53
N ALA A 66 -22.01 12.91 -26.39
CA ALA A 66 -23.39 12.45 -26.23
C ALA A 66 -24.43 13.56 -26.50
N ARG A 67 -24.12 14.80 -26.12
CA ARG A 67 -24.96 15.98 -26.43
C ARG A 67 -24.99 16.28 -27.93
N ALA A 68 -23.84 16.17 -28.59
CA ALA A 68 -23.75 16.37 -30.04
C ALA A 68 -24.57 15.32 -30.80
N ASP A 69 -24.46 14.06 -30.38
CA ASP A 69 -25.24 12.96 -30.96
C ASP A 69 -26.74 13.15 -30.78
N LEU A 70 -27.19 13.54 -29.55
CA LEU A 70 -28.60 13.84 -29.28
C LEU A 70 -29.12 15.00 -30.14
N LYS A 71 -28.32 16.07 -30.31
CA LYS A 71 -28.66 17.19 -31.17
C LYS A 71 -28.76 16.77 -32.63
N SER A 72 -27.87 15.92 -33.10
CA SER A 72 -27.88 15.36 -34.46
C SER A 72 -29.14 14.53 -34.70
N MET A 73 -29.44 13.60 -33.78
CA MET A 73 -30.64 12.78 -33.84
C MET A 73 -31.93 13.62 -33.84
N ALA A 74 -32.02 14.61 -32.95
CA ALA A 74 -33.18 15.50 -32.89
C ALA A 74 -33.36 16.29 -34.18
N ARG A 75 -32.28 16.77 -34.81
CA ARG A 75 -32.30 17.46 -36.10
C ARG A 75 -32.79 16.53 -37.19
N ASN A 76 -32.31 15.30 -37.24
CA ASN A 76 -32.73 14.30 -38.24
C ASN A 76 -34.21 13.92 -38.12
N LEU A 77 -34.74 13.97 -36.88
CA LEU A 77 -36.15 13.69 -36.61
C LEU A 77 -37.05 14.93 -36.70
N GLY A 78 -36.53 16.09 -37.04
CA GLY A 78 -37.29 17.37 -37.11
C GLY A 78 -37.87 17.83 -35.78
N ILE A 79 -37.34 17.34 -34.64
CA ILE A 79 -37.78 17.67 -33.27
C ILE A 79 -36.80 18.58 -32.57
N LYS A 80 -37.30 19.39 -31.61
CA LYS A 80 -36.42 20.21 -30.76
C LYS A 80 -35.59 19.33 -29.87
N ALA A 81 -34.26 19.50 -29.89
CA ALA A 81 -33.38 18.77 -28.99
C ALA A 81 -33.84 18.98 -27.54
N PRO A 82 -33.89 17.93 -26.70
CA PRO A 82 -34.23 18.07 -25.31
C PRO A 82 -33.23 19.01 -24.61
N PRO A 83 -33.69 19.83 -23.64
CA PRO A 83 -32.79 20.66 -22.87
C PRO A 83 -31.70 19.76 -22.25
N PRO A 84 -30.45 20.25 -22.16
CA PRO A 84 -29.40 19.48 -21.51
C PRO A 84 -29.90 19.09 -20.13
N PRO A 85 -29.75 17.81 -19.73
CA PRO A 85 -30.03 17.43 -18.34
C PRO A 85 -29.28 18.40 -17.45
N ASN A 86 -29.98 18.98 -16.46
CA ASN A 86 -29.43 19.96 -15.54
C ASN A 86 -27.99 19.56 -15.24
N ALA A 87 -27.05 20.49 -15.51
CA ALA A 87 -25.64 20.22 -15.33
C ALA A 87 -25.47 19.73 -13.90
N GLY A 88 -25.35 18.43 -13.74
CA GLY A 88 -25.01 17.81 -12.46
C GLY A 88 -23.72 18.44 -11.93
N PRO A 89 -23.34 18.22 -10.69
CA PRO A 89 -22.12 18.77 -10.14
C PRO A 89 -21.00 18.50 -11.13
N LEU A 90 -20.21 19.56 -11.45
CA LEU A 90 -19.09 19.50 -12.39
C LEU A 90 -18.32 18.19 -12.13
N ALA A 91 -18.17 17.39 -13.18
CA ALA A 91 -17.46 16.14 -13.07
C ALA A 91 -16.05 16.41 -12.49
N GLU A 92 -15.69 15.67 -11.46
CA GLU A 92 -14.33 15.71 -10.88
C GLU A 92 -13.55 14.49 -11.34
N ASP A 93 -12.22 14.54 -11.24
CA ASP A 93 -11.37 13.38 -11.48
C ASP A 93 -11.76 12.24 -10.53
N ASP A 94 -11.67 11.01 -11.01
CA ASP A 94 -11.79 9.85 -10.14
C ASP A 94 -10.68 9.86 -9.10
N GLN A 95 -10.95 9.34 -7.92
CA GLN A 95 -9.98 9.29 -6.83
C GLN A 95 -9.50 7.85 -6.64
N ILE A 96 -8.19 7.69 -6.56
CA ILE A 96 -7.52 6.39 -6.44
C ILE A 96 -7.18 6.14 -4.97
N TYR A 97 -7.70 5.03 -4.43
CA TYR A 97 -7.39 4.50 -3.11
C TYR A 97 -6.74 3.13 -3.28
N ILE A 98 -5.56 2.95 -2.71
CA ILE A 98 -4.81 1.69 -2.83
C ILE A 98 -4.59 1.16 -1.42
N PHE A 99 -5.00 -0.08 -1.16
CA PHE A 99 -4.78 -0.75 0.11
C PHE A 99 -3.97 -2.02 -0.10
N GLY A 100 -3.11 -2.33 0.86
CA GLY A 100 -2.33 -3.55 0.78
C GLY A 100 -1.84 -4.04 2.15
N PHE A 101 -1.63 -5.34 2.25
CA PHE A 101 -1.04 -6.00 3.40
C PHE A 101 0.23 -6.74 3.00
N SER A 102 1.27 -6.66 3.85
CA SER A 102 2.50 -7.43 3.65
C SER A 102 3.18 -7.13 2.31
N ARG A 103 3.37 -8.14 1.46
CA ARG A 103 3.85 -7.99 0.08
C ARG A 103 2.87 -7.22 -0.79
N GLY A 104 1.56 -7.36 -0.55
CA GLY A 104 0.54 -6.54 -1.20
C GLY A 104 0.67 -5.06 -0.85
N ALA A 105 1.09 -4.71 0.38
CA ALA A 105 1.41 -3.33 0.74
C ALA A 105 2.68 -2.83 0.01
N TYR A 106 3.64 -3.70 -0.23
CA TYR A 106 4.81 -3.38 -1.04
C TYR A 106 4.44 -3.22 -2.53
N ALA A 107 3.61 -4.11 -3.08
CA ALA A 107 3.04 -3.99 -4.43
C ALA A 107 2.27 -2.68 -4.61
N ALA A 108 1.46 -2.29 -3.62
CA ALA A 108 0.74 -1.02 -3.61
C ALA A 108 1.67 0.19 -3.72
N ARG A 109 2.82 0.16 -3.04
CA ARG A 109 3.84 1.22 -3.13
C ARG A 109 4.51 1.23 -4.50
N ILE A 110 4.83 0.07 -5.08
CA ILE A 110 5.40 -0.03 -6.43
C ILE A 110 4.39 0.49 -7.46
N LEU A 111 3.13 0.10 -7.35
CA LEU A 111 2.05 0.61 -8.20
C LEU A 111 1.96 2.13 -8.13
N ALA A 112 1.98 2.69 -6.91
CA ALA A 112 1.98 4.13 -6.71
C ALA A 112 3.21 4.80 -7.34
N GLY A 113 4.39 4.18 -7.26
CA GLY A 113 5.62 4.63 -7.91
C GLY A 113 5.54 4.56 -9.44
N PHE A 114 4.94 3.52 -9.97
CA PHE A 114 4.75 3.35 -11.41
C PHE A 114 3.77 4.40 -11.96
N VAL A 115 2.62 4.60 -11.29
CA VAL A 115 1.67 5.68 -11.62
C VAL A 115 2.33 7.07 -11.49
N HIS A 116 3.18 7.29 -10.50
CA HIS A 116 3.91 8.54 -10.35
C HIS A 116 4.80 8.85 -11.56
N ASN A 117 5.51 7.85 -12.08
CA ASN A 117 6.46 8.01 -13.17
C ASN A 117 5.80 8.04 -14.56
N PHE A 118 4.80 7.19 -14.78
CA PHE A 118 4.17 7.01 -16.09
C PHE A 118 2.76 7.55 -16.22
N GLY A 119 2.10 7.97 -15.12
CA GLY A 119 0.66 8.26 -15.17
C GLY A 119 -0.16 7.00 -15.46
N LEU A 120 -1.31 7.15 -16.10
CA LEU A 120 -2.13 6.05 -16.63
C LEU A 120 -2.13 6.11 -18.16
N VAL A 121 -1.78 5.03 -18.79
CA VAL A 121 -1.70 4.93 -20.26
C VAL A 121 -3.07 4.64 -20.86
N ASP A 122 -3.23 4.96 -22.12
CA ASP A 122 -4.43 4.62 -22.88
C ASP A 122 -4.64 3.09 -22.89
N PRO A 123 -5.86 2.58 -22.66
CA PRO A 123 -6.16 1.16 -22.69
C PRO A 123 -5.69 0.42 -23.94
N THR A 124 -5.63 1.09 -25.10
CA THR A 124 -5.17 0.51 -26.36
C THR A 124 -3.67 0.18 -26.36
N ARG A 125 -2.90 0.76 -25.45
CA ARG A 125 -1.45 0.62 -25.33
C ARG A 125 -0.99 -0.28 -24.17
N LEU A 126 -1.92 -0.96 -23.52
CA LEU A 126 -1.64 -1.82 -22.37
C LEU A 126 -0.69 -2.99 -22.69
N HIS A 127 -0.56 -3.38 -23.96
CA HIS A 127 0.38 -4.42 -24.38
C HIS A 127 1.85 -4.02 -24.16
N MET A 128 2.17 -2.72 -24.11
CA MET A 128 3.53 -2.21 -23.93
C MET A 128 3.95 -2.05 -22.46
N ILE A 129 3.04 -2.16 -21.51
CA ILE A 129 3.33 -1.80 -20.11
C ILE A 129 4.29 -2.75 -19.42
N THR A 130 4.37 -4.02 -19.84
CA THR A 130 5.30 -5.00 -19.27
C THR A 130 6.74 -4.57 -19.50
N GLU A 131 7.08 -4.10 -20.71
CA GLU A 131 8.41 -3.63 -21.02
C GLU A 131 8.72 -2.29 -20.30
N ALA A 132 7.75 -1.39 -20.23
CA ALA A 132 7.89 -0.15 -19.46
C ALA A 132 8.12 -0.44 -17.97
N PHE A 133 7.44 -1.44 -17.41
CA PHE A 133 7.63 -1.85 -16.02
C PHE A 133 9.00 -2.49 -15.78
N ARG A 134 9.49 -3.31 -16.71
CA ARG A 134 10.86 -3.85 -16.66
C ARG A 134 11.90 -2.74 -16.68
N ALA A 135 11.74 -1.74 -17.56
CA ALA A 135 12.63 -0.58 -17.59
C ALA A 135 12.57 0.21 -16.26
N TYR A 136 11.36 0.43 -15.70
CA TYR A 136 11.18 1.07 -14.40
C TYR A 136 11.91 0.29 -13.30
N ARG A 137 11.81 -1.03 -13.26
CA ARG A 137 12.50 -1.87 -12.29
C ARG A 137 14.02 -1.75 -12.40
N ILE A 138 14.59 -1.85 -13.60
CA ILE A 138 16.04 -1.74 -13.83
C ILE A 138 16.57 -0.40 -13.33
N VAL A 139 15.85 0.69 -13.64
CA VAL A 139 16.17 2.05 -13.20
C VAL A 139 16.20 2.15 -11.69
N THR A 140 15.19 1.61 -11.03
CA THR A 140 15.03 1.70 -9.58
C THR A 140 15.98 0.77 -8.84
N GLU A 141 16.42 -0.31 -9.47
CA GLU A 141 17.38 -1.26 -8.91
C GLU A 141 18.84 -0.80 -9.04
N ASN A 142 19.16 -0.04 -10.08
CA ASN A 142 20.53 0.41 -10.40
C ASN A 142 20.90 1.79 -9.82
N ASP A 143 20.08 2.37 -8.97
CA ASP A 143 20.21 3.74 -8.42
C ASP A 143 21.52 4.03 -7.64
N ARG A 144 22.43 3.06 -7.56
CA ARG A 144 23.71 3.21 -6.83
C ARG A 144 24.93 3.54 -7.70
N GLY A 145 24.77 3.73 -9.00
CA GLY A 145 25.94 3.97 -9.87
C GLY A 145 25.65 4.42 -11.29
N THR A 146 24.41 4.43 -11.74
CA THR A 146 24.06 4.91 -13.08
C THR A 146 23.67 6.38 -13.03
N PRO A 147 24.24 7.26 -13.87
CA PRO A 147 23.84 8.66 -13.89
C PRO A 147 22.34 8.80 -14.09
N ASN A 148 21.68 9.61 -13.26
CA ASN A 148 20.26 9.88 -13.32
C ASN A 148 19.76 10.24 -14.75
N SER A 149 20.63 10.82 -15.57
CA SER A 149 20.34 11.21 -16.95
C SER A 149 20.02 10.02 -17.86
N VAL A 150 20.75 8.90 -17.75
CA VAL A 150 20.52 7.69 -18.58
C VAL A 150 19.22 7.01 -18.18
N VAL A 151 18.99 6.93 -16.89
CA VAL A 151 17.81 6.36 -16.28
C VAL A 151 16.56 7.12 -16.72
N PHE A 152 16.56 8.43 -16.57
CA PHE A 152 15.44 9.28 -16.99
C PHE A 152 15.26 9.35 -18.51
N LYS A 153 16.32 9.13 -19.29
CA LYS A 153 16.21 9.07 -20.75
C LYS A 153 15.40 7.84 -21.19
N ALA A 154 15.67 6.66 -20.64
CA ALA A 154 14.91 5.45 -20.93
C ALA A 154 13.43 5.60 -20.52
N LEU A 155 13.15 6.12 -19.31
CA LEU A 155 11.78 6.37 -18.87
C LEU A 155 11.03 7.34 -19.79
N ARG A 156 11.69 8.42 -20.26
CA ARG A 156 11.07 9.38 -21.18
C ARG A 156 10.75 8.77 -22.55
N GLN A 157 11.57 7.86 -23.05
CA GLN A 157 11.29 7.16 -24.31
C GLN A 157 10.02 6.32 -24.21
N TYR A 158 9.87 5.55 -23.12
CA TYR A 158 8.61 4.80 -22.89
C TYR A 158 7.42 5.73 -22.66
N GLU A 159 7.58 6.82 -21.93
CA GLU A 159 6.51 7.79 -21.69
C GLU A 159 5.99 8.40 -23.01
N SER A 160 6.88 8.81 -23.91
CA SER A 160 6.48 9.36 -25.21
C SER A 160 5.75 8.34 -26.08
N ALA A 161 6.18 7.08 -26.05
CA ALA A 161 5.54 5.98 -26.77
C ALA A 161 4.17 5.61 -26.19
N LEU A 162 4.04 5.62 -24.87
CA LEU A 162 2.81 5.27 -24.16
C LEU A 162 1.77 6.40 -24.16
N ARG A 163 2.19 7.65 -24.31
CA ARG A 163 1.35 8.86 -24.26
C ARG A 163 0.38 8.84 -23.07
N PRO A 164 0.89 8.87 -21.83
CA PRO A 164 0.07 8.72 -20.64
C PRO A 164 -0.90 9.87 -20.47
N ASN A 165 -2.05 9.57 -19.90
CA ASN A 165 -3.00 10.57 -19.46
C ASN A 165 -2.37 11.38 -18.31
N GLY A 166 -2.08 12.61 -18.54
CA GLY A 166 -1.64 13.70 -17.67
C GLY A 166 -1.40 13.41 -16.18
N ARG A 167 -1.85 14.32 -15.33
CA ARG A 167 -1.76 14.22 -13.87
C ARG A 167 -2.71 13.15 -13.32
N VAL A 168 -2.18 12.18 -12.58
CA VAL A 168 -2.96 11.14 -11.92
C VAL A 168 -2.61 11.10 -10.42
N PRO A 169 -3.30 11.89 -9.59
CA PRO A 169 -3.06 11.90 -8.16
C PRO A 169 -3.61 10.63 -7.49
N ILE A 170 -2.87 10.13 -6.50
CA ILE A 170 -3.32 9.04 -5.64
C ILE A 170 -3.84 9.65 -4.34
N ARG A 171 -5.11 9.42 -4.05
CA ARG A 171 -5.76 10.02 -2.90
C ARG A 171 -5.28 9.40 -1.59
N CYS A 172 -5.24 8.06 -1.53
CA CYS A 172 -4.81 7.37 -0.31
C CYS A 172 -4.04 6.09 -0.62
N LEU A 173 -3.01 5.85 0.20
CA LEU A 173 -2.25 4.63 0.28
C LEU A 173 -2.39 4.07 1.71
N GLY A 174 -3.22 3.04 1.88
CA GLY A 174 -3.48 2.36 3.15
C GLY A 174 -2.66 1.07 3.27
N LEU A 175 -1.73 1.03 4.20
CA LEU A 175 -0.72 -0.02 4.32
C LEU A 175 -0.86 -0.76 5.64
N PHE A 176 -0.87 -2.08 5.57
CA PHE A 176 -0.81 -2.95 6.72
C PHE A 176 0.52 -3.70 6.71
N ASP A 177 1.39 -3.34 7.64
CA ASP A 177 2.68 -3.94 7.92
C ASP A 177 3.51 -4.26 6.67
N THR A 178 3.88 -3.20 5.92
CA THR A 178 4.67 -3.34 4.70
C THR A 178 6.03 -3.95 5.00
N VAL A 179 6.34 -5.03 4.31
CA VAL A 179 7.65 -5.68 4.39
C VAL A 179 8.29 -5.73 3.01
N ALA A 180 9.60 -5.53 2.93
CA ALA A 180 10.33 -5.68 1.68
C ALA A 180 10.28 -7.14 1.22
N SER A 181 9.78 -7.37 0.02
CA SER A 181 9.49 -8.73 -0.46
C SER A 181 10.55 -9.33 -1.36
N MET A 182 11.67 -8.66 -1.61
CA MET A 182 12.70 -9.14 -2.50
C MET A 182 14.01 -9.38 -1.75
N ALA A 183 14.40 -10.64 -1.64
CA ALA A 183 15.74 -11.03 -1.24
C ALA A 183 16.60 -11.23 -2.49
N ARG A 184 17.75 -10.57 -2.54
CA ARG A 184 18.79 -10.83 -3.52
C ARG A 184 19.83 -11.75 -2.91
N PHE A 185 20.06 -12.89 -3.55
CA PHE A 185 21.13 -13.79 -3.17
C PHE A 185 22.40 -13.43 -3.98
N HIS A 186 23.48 -13.17 -3.27
CA HIS A 186 24.80 -13.01 -3.87
C HIS A 186 25.56 -14.34 -3.79
N LYS A 187 26.40 -14.62 -4.79
CA LYS A 187 27.26 -15.81 -4.78
C LYS A 187 28.11 -15.80 -3.49
N PRO A 188 28.09 -16.86 -2.67
CA PRO A 188 28.70 -16.87 -1.33
C PRO A 188 30.16 -16.42 -1.32
N LEU A 189 30.97 -16.93 -2.25
CA LEU A 189 32.39 -16.59 -2.33
C LEU A 189 32.65 -15.12 -2.68
N SER A 190 31.86 -14.52 -3.57
CA SER A 190 32.05 -13.12 -3.97
C SER A 190 31.55 -12.14 -2.92
N SER A 191 30.66 -12.56 -2.04
CA SER A 191 30.11 -11.70 -0.98
C SER A 191 31.09 -11.50 0.17
N LEU A 192 31.86 -12.52 0.52
CA LEU A 192 32.89 -12.46 1.56
C LEU A 192 33.99 -11.46 1.21
N TRP A 193 34.42 -11.40 -0.06
CA TRP A 193 35.48 -10.50 -0.53
C TRP A 193 34.97 -9.05 -0.72
N LYS A 194 33.68 -8.84 -0.99
CA LYS A 194 33.09 -7.51 -1.24
C LYS A 194 32.35 -6.92 -0.05
N HIS A 195 32.57 -7.45 1.16
CA HIS A 195 31.92 -6.97 2.38
C HIS A 195 30.38 -6.89 2.28
N ARG A 196 29.75 -7.76 1.49
CA ARG A 196 28.30 -7.83 1.31
C ARG A 196 27.73 -9.08 1.97
N SER A 197 26.53 -8.95 2.54
CA SER A 197 25.80 -10.14 2.99
C SER A 197 25.48 -11.04 1.81
N PRO A 198 25.55 -12.39 1.98
CA PRO A 198 25.09 -13.32 0.94
C PRO A 198 23.62 -13.13 0.58
N MET A 199 22.83 -12.51 1.44
CA MET A 199 21.43 -12.21 1.20
C MET A 199 21.14 -10.74 1.53
N GLU A 200 20.65 -9.99 0.56
CA GLU A 200 20.28 -8.59 0.69
C GLU A 200 18.81 -8.39 0.31
N LEU A 201 18.06 -7.61 1.12
CA LEU A 201 16.72 -7.19 0.75
C LEU A 201 16.83 -6.03 -0.25
N ALA A 202 16.31 -6.23 -1.44
CA ALA A 202 16.23 -5.18 -2.45
C ALA A 202 15.04 -4.25 -2.14
N THR A 203 15.26 -2.94 -2.29
CA THR A 203 14.20 -1.94 -2.23
C THR A 203 14.12 -1.22 -3.56
N HIS A 204 12.90 -0.96 -4.05
CA HIS A 204 12.69 -0.17 -5.26
C HIS A 204 12.73 1.33 -4.93
N ALA A 205 13.12 2.16 -5.89
CA ALA A 205 12.99 3.61 -5.75
C ALA A 205 11.52 4.01 -5.62
N ASN A 206 11.24 5.18 -5.06
CA ASN A 206 9.89 5.72 -4.83
C ASN A 206 8.96 4.85 -3.95
N VAL A 207 9.47 3.77 -3.35
CA VAL A 207 8.70 2.93 -2.41
C VAL A 207 8.69 3.53 -1.01
N LEU A 208 9.68 4.36 -0.66
CA LEU A 208 9.77 5.01 0.65
C LEU A 208 9.07 6.37 0.69
N SER A 209 8.95 7.06 -0.44
CA SER A 209 8.30 8.36 -0.56
C SER A 209 7.74 8.58 -1.95
N ASN A 210 6.62 9.29 -2.09
CA ASN A 210 6.00 9.57 -3.39
C ASN A 210 5.15 10.84 -3.33
N SER A 211 5.50 11.86 -4.08
CA SER A 211 4.81 13.15 -4.09
C SER A 211 3.46 13.15 -4.82
N SER A 212 3.06 12.07 -5.45
CA SER A 212 1.73 11.91 -6.05
C SER A 212 0.70 11.37 -5.08
N VAL A 213 1.11 10.90 -3.88
CA VAL A 213 0.23 10.35 -2.85
C VAL A 213 -0.12 11.42 -1.82
N ARG A 214 -1.42 11.68 -1.61
CA ARG A 214 -1.90 12.73 -0.69
C ARG A 214 -1.94 12.27 0.76
N ILE A 215 -2.49 11.08 1.00
CA ILE A 215 -2.69 10.49 2.32
C ILE A 215 -1.98 9.14 2.38
N VAL A 216 -1.19 8.92 3.42
CA VAL A 216 -0.54 7.63 3.69
C VAL A 216 -0.88 7.20 5.11
N LEU A 217 -1.50 6.05 5.23
CA LEU A 217 -1.83 5.43 6.50
C LEU A 217 -1.10 4.09 6.60
N HIS A 218 -0.31 3.90 7.65
CA HIS A 218 0.50 2.69 7.80
C HIS A 218 0.36 2.10 9.20
N ALA A 219 -0.31 0.95 9.30
CA ALA A 219 -0.40 0.16 10.53
C ALA A 219 0.77 -0.82 10.59
N MET A 220 1.50 -0.89 11.71
CA MET A 220 2.70 -1.70 11.89
C MET A 220 2.64 -2.57 13.15
N ALA A 221 3.29 -3.72 13.10
CA ALA A 221 3.34 -4.70 14.19
C ALA A 221 4.47 -4.39 15.18
N VAL A 222 4.14 -4.30 16.48
CA VAL A 222 5.11 -4.14 17.56
C VAL A 222 5.91 -5.43 17.78
N ASP A 223 5.23 -6.58 17.74
CA ASP A 223 5.79 -7.84 18.25
C ASP A 223 6.51 -8.69 17.18
N GLU A 224 6.54 -8.26 15.91
CA GLU A 224 7.20 -9.03 14.86
C GLU A 224 8.71 -9.13 15.06
N ARG A 225 9.22 -10.34 15.01
CA ARG A 225 10.64 -10.67 15.33
C ARG A 225 11.42 -11.22 14.15
N ARG A 226 10.76 -11.60 13.07
CA ARG A 226 11.47 -12.13 11.90
C ARG A 226 12.27 -11.03 11.23
N SER A 227 13.56 -11.21 11.15
CA SER A 227 14.51 -10.24 10.59
C SER A 227 14.28 -9.95 9.10
N MET A 228 13.62 -10.87 8.38
CA MET A 228 13.19 -10.67 6.99
C MET A 228 11.94 -9.79 6.86
N PHE A 229 11.18 -9.62 7.95
CA PHE A 229 9.94 -8.85 8.01
C PHE A 229 10.17 -7.47 8.63
N ARG A 230 11.23 -6.80 8.20
CA ARG A 230 11.52 -5.45 8.64
C ARG A 230 10.48 -4.48 8.09
N PRO A 231 9.95 -3.59 8.93
CA PRO A 231 9.02 -2.59 8.47
C PRO A 231 9.70 -1.63 7.49
N LEU A 232 8.94 -1.15 6.55
CA LEU A 232 9.35 -0.07 5.65
C LEU A 232 8.55 1.18 6.01
N PRO A 233 9.03 2.04 6.91
CA PRO A 233 8.37 3.31 7.21
C PRO A 233 8.24 4.16 5.95
N TRP A 234 7.24 5.03 5.94
CA TRP A 234 7.08 6.01 4.88
C TRP A 234 7.82 7.29 5.25
N VAL A 235 8.56 7.83 4.31
CA VAL A 235 9.22 9.12 4.46
C VAL A 235 8.28 10.21 3.94
N LYS A 236 7.80 11.07 4.84
CA LYS A 236 6.91 12.19 4.49
C LYS A 236 7.61 13.13 3.51
N THR A 237 6.89 13.56 2.49
CA THR A 237 7.33 14.56 1.51
C THR A 237 6.19 15.54 1.22
N ASN A 238 6.44 16.58 0.42
CA ASN A 238 5.36 17.42 -0.06
C ASN A 238 4.55 16.67 -1.14
N TYR A 239 3.25 16.88 -1.13
CA TYR A 239 2.35 16.40 -2.18
C TYR A 239 2.27 17.42 -3.32
N TYR A 240 2.32 16.95 -4.55
CA TYR A 240 2.15 17.73 -5.76
C TYR A 240 1.13 17.13 -6.74
N GLY A 241 0.65 15.94 -6.47
CA GLY A 241 -0.28 15.19 -7.31
C GLY A 241 0.32 14.60 -8.59
N ASN A 242 1.57 14.90 -8.90
CA ASN A 242 2.34 14.32 -9.99
C ASN A 242 3.85 14.49 -9.76
N ARG A 243 4.67 14.03 -10.70
CA ARG A 243 6.13 14.13 -10.61
C ARG A 243 6.67 15.54 -10.95
N PHE A 244 5.93 16.41 -11.63
CA PHE A 244 6.42 17.69 -12.16
C PHE A 244 6.50 18.82 -11.15
N ARG A 245 6.04 18.60 -9.92
CA ARG A 245 6.25 19.48 -8.74
C ARG A 245 6.01 20.96 -8.99
N GLN A 246 4.89 21.32 -9.58
CA GLN A 246 4.54 22.74 -9.78
C GLN A 246 4.30 23.39 -8.40
N PRO A 247 4.91 24.57 -8.11
CA PRO A 247 4.77 25.24 -6.80
C PRO A 247 3.31 25.47 -6.38
N LYS A 248 2.45 25.84 -7.34
CA LYS A 248 0.99 26.07 -7.11
C LYS A 248 0.24 24.82 -6.64
N ASP A 249 0.78 23.62 -6.94
CA ASP A 249 0.17 22.35 -6.59
C ASP A 249 0.66 21.81 -5.25
N LYS A 250 1.64 22.49 -4.63
CA LYS A 250 2.22 22.07 -3.35
C LYS A 250 1.17 22.04 -2.25
N ARG A 251 1.07 20.90 -1.56
CA ARG A 251 0.28 20.68 -0.36
C ARG A 251 1.08 19.84 0.63
N ASP A 252 0.66 19.78 1.87
CA ASP A 252 1.24 18.88 2.84
C ASP A 252 0.79 17.44 2.59
N GLN A 253 1.73 16.50 2.59
CA GLN A 253 1.39 15.10 2.59
C GLN A 253 0.93 14.70 4.00
N ILE A 254 -0.25 14.11 4.11
CA ILE A 254 -0.80 13.61 5.37
C ILE A 254 -0.27 12.20 5.56
N VAL A 255 0.54 11.99 6.61
CA VAL A 255 1.15 10.68 6.88
C VAL A 255 0.90 10.31 8.33
N HIS A 256 0.22 9.19 8.56
CA HIS A 256 0.01 8.60 9.86
C HIS A 256 0.55 7.18 9.88
N GLN A 257 1.55 6.97 10.73
CA GLN A 257 2.17 5.67 10.97
C GLN A 257 1.92 5.29 12.41
N ARG A 258 1.32 4.11 12.63
CA ARG A 258 0.91 3.68 13.96
C ARG A 258 1.26 2.22 14.23
N TRP A 259 1.75 1.95 15.43
CA TRP A 259 2.19 0.64 15.87
C TRP A 259 1.14 0.00 16.78
N PHE A 260 0.80 -1.24 16.48
CA PHE A 260 -0.25 -2.02 17.15
C PHE A 260 0.33 -3.26 17.81
N PRO A 261 -0.32 -3.80 18.88
CA PRO A 261 0.11 -5.04 19.48
C PRO A 261 -0.05 -6.21 18.49
N GLY A 262 0.73 -7.25 18.66
CA GLY A 262 0.67 -8.44 17.81
C GLY A 262 1.74 -8.50 16.74
N TYR A 263 1.74 -9.61 16.02
CA TYR A 263 2.68 -9.93 14.95
C TYR A 263 2.12 -9.51 13.58
N HIS A 264 2.92 -9.67 12.56
CA HIS A 264 2.58 -9.36 11.17
C HIS A 264 1.19 -9.85 10.73
N SER A 265 0.88 -11.12 11.02
CA SER A 265 -0.41 -11.72 10.69
C SER A 265 -1.58 -11.08 11.43
N ASP A 266 -1.38 -10.65 12.68
CA ASP A 266 -2.42 -10.03 13.50
C ASP A 266 -2.80 -8.65 12.94
N ILE A 267 -1.79 -7.88 12.50
CA ILE A 267 -2.03 -6.55 11.87
C ILE A 267 -2.80 -6.68 10.56
N GLY A 268 -2.48 -7.69 9.76
CA GLY A 268 -3.16 -7.97 8.50
C GLY A 268 -4.53 -8.63 8.63
N GLY A 269 -4.91 -9.05 9.85
CA GLY A 269 -6.19 -9.72 10.09
C GLY A 269 -6.28 -11.11 9.44
N THR A 270 -5.15 -11.82 9.27
CA THR A 270 -5.09 -13.15 8.66
C THR A 270 -5.45 -14.32 9.58
N PRO A 271 -5.41 -14.22 10.94
CA PRO A 271 -5.93 -15.26 11.80
C PRO A 271 -7.42 -15.53 11.56
N ARG A 272 -7.88 -16.69 11.99
CA ARG A 272 -9.31 -17.03 11.94
C ARG A 272 -10.13 -15.94 12.62
N GLU A 273 -11.35 -15.70 12.13
CA GLU A 273 -12.21 -14.59 12.58
C GLU A 273 -12.31 -14.50 14.12
N TYR A 274 -12.46 -15.63 14.80
CA TYR A 274 -12.55 -15.69 16.26
C TYR A 274 -11.34 -15.07 17.00
N PHE A 275 -10.15 -15.13 16.40
CA PHE A 275 -8.89 -14.62 16.94
C PHE A 275 -8.48 -13.27 16.33
N SER A 276 -9.32 -12.66 15.51
CA SER A 276 -8.96 -11.46 14.73
C SER A 276 -9.18 -10.13 15.44
N GLY A 277 -9.34 -10.12 16.77
CA GLY A 277 -9.67 -8.92 17.54
C GLY A 277 -8.66 -7.78 17.35
N ILE A 278 -7.35 -8.07 17.28
CA ILE A 278 -6.31 -7.08 16.97
C ILE A 278 -6.47 -6.56 15.55
N GLY A 279 -6.69 -7.44 14.56
CA GLY A 279 -6.95 -7.05 13.17
C GLY A 279 -8.18 -6.15 13.03
N LYS A 280 -9.20 -6.31 13.90
CA LYS A 280 -10.35 -5.37 13.95
C LYS A 280 -9.94 -3.99 14.47
N ILE A 281 -9.03 -3.91 15.44
CA ILE A 281 -8.51 -2.62 15.93
C ILE A 281 -7.78 -1.89 14.81
N THR A 282 -6.85 -2.56 14.13
CA THR A 282 -6.06 -1.97 13.03
C THR A 282 -6.96 -1.52 11.88
N LEU A 283 -7.94 -2.33 11.49
CA LEU A 283 -8.88 -1.98 10.44
C LEU A 283 -9.77 -0.79 10.82
N LEU A 284 -10.27 -0.74 12.06
CA LEU A 284 -11.07 0.38 12.54
C LEU A 284 -10.27 1.67 12.59
N TRP A 285 -9.01 1.60 13.05
CA TRP A 285 -8.10 2.74 13.00
C TRP A 285 -7.91 3.23 11.56
N MET A 286 -7.59 2.33 10.62
CA MET A 286 -7.39 2.68 9.22
C MET A 286 -8.59 3.44 8.64
N LEU A 287 -9.81 2.98 8.93
CA LEU A 287 -11.03 3.61 8.43
C LEU A 287 -11.33 4.97 9.08
N ARG A 288 -11.10 5.09 10.39
CA ARG A 288 -11.29 6.36 11.12
C ARG A 288 -10.26 7.40 10.69
N GLU A 289 -9.01 6.98 10.59
CA GLU A 289 -7.91 7.84 10.21
C GLU A 289 -8.04 8.31 8.76
N LEU A 290 -8.53 7.43 7.86
CA LEU A 290 -8.87 7.83 6.50
C LEU A 290 -9.93 8.92 6.48
N GLU A 291 -11.01 8.76 7.24
CA GLU A 291 -12.09 9.75 7.32
C GLU A 291 -11.58 11.11 7.85
N THR A 292 -10.75 11.10 8.89
CA THR A 292 -10.14 12.30 9.48
C THR A 292 -9.20 12.97 8.49
N SER A 293 -8.33 12.19 7.86
CA SER A 293 -7.36 12.68 6.86
C SER A 293 -8.04 13.26 5.62
N GLU A 294 -9.16 12.67 5.18
CA GLU A 294 -9.96 13.21 4.08
C GLU A 294 -10.53 14.59 4.41
N ARG A 295 -11.06 14.74 5.62
CA ARG A 295 -11.58 16.05 6.08
C ARG A 295 -10.48 17.11 6.11
N ALA A 296 -9.30 16.75 6.63
CA ALA A 296 -8.14 17.63 6.68
C ALA A 296 -7.66 18.02 5.28
N ALA A 297 -7.52 17.03 4.37
CA ALA A 297 -7.09 17.27 3.00
C ALA A 297 -8.03 18.20 2.24
N VAL A 298 -9.35 17.99 2.35
CA VAL A 298 -10.35 18.86 1.69
C VAL A 298 -10.35 20.26 2.28
N LYS A 299 -10.16 20.39 3.61
CA LYS A 299 -10.05 21.70 4.26
C LYS A 299 -8.87 22.50 3.68
N GLU A 300 -7.71 21.88 3.56
CA GLU A 300 -6.50 22.48 2.98
C GLU A 300 -6.68 22.79 1.50
N ASP A 301 -7.23 21.87 0.71
CA ASP A 301 -7.47 22.07 -0.71
C ASP A 301 -8.43 23.25 -0.97
N ASN A 302 -9.50 23.36 -0.18
CA ASN A 302 -10.43 24.49 -0.25
C ASN A 302 -9.82 25.83 0.21
N ALA A 303 -8.86 25.80 1.14
CA ALA A 303 -8.16 27.00 1.60
C ALA A 303 -7.15 27.51 0.57
N ALA A 304 -6.52 26.61 -0.17
CA ALA A 304 -5.52 26.93 -1.18
C ALA A 304 -6.11 27.43 -2.51
N GLU A 305 -7.38 27.14 -2.80
CA GLU A 305 -8.07 27.68 -3.97
C GLU A 305 -8.88 28.92 -3.60
N PRO A 306 -8.56 30.10 -4.16
CA PRO A 306 -9.38 31.30 -3.92
C PRO A 306 -10.81 31.04 -4.39
N HIS A 307 -11.76 31.44 -3.56
CA HIS A 307 -13.18 31.29 -3.86
C HIS A 307 -13.57 32.05 -5.12
N LYS A 308 -13.78 31.31 -6.20
CA LYS A 308 -14.35 31.90 -7.43
C LYS A 308 -15.87 31.86 -7.30
N PRO A 309 -16.58 33.01 -7.53
CA PRO A 309 -18.03 33.03 -7.54
C PRO A 309 -18.58 31.94 -8.48
N GLY A 310 -19.53 31.15 -8.02
CA GLY A 310 -20.10 30.05 -8.79
C GLY A 310 -19.32 28.71 -8.72
N LYS A 311 -18.11 28.65 -8.17
CA LYS A 311 -17.38 27.40 -7.95
C LYS A 311 -17.78 26.79 -6.61
N ARG A 312 -18.38 25.59 -6.64
CA ARG A 312 -18.77 24.86 -5.44
C ARG A 312 -17.53 24.40 -4.67
N ARG A 313 -17.49 24.62 -3.34
CA ARG A 313 -16.42 24.11 -2.49
C ARG A 313 -16.40 22.57 -2.54
N MET A 314 -15.21 21.99 -2.58
CA MET A 314 -15.07 20.54 -2.48
C MET A 314 -15.66 20.05 -1.17
N LYS A 315 -16.40 18.95 -1.23
CA LYS A 315 -16.90 18.23 -0.06
C LYS A 315 -16.03 17.00 0.17
N PRO A 316 -15.80 16.61 1.43
CA PRO A 316 -15.10 15.36 1.71
C PRO A 316 -15.82 14.21 1.01
N VAL A 317 -15.12 13.52 0.13
CA VAL A 317 -15.62 12.28 -0.48
C VAL A 317 -14.93 11.14 0.24
N PHE A 318 -15.67 10.46 1.10
CA PHE A 318 -15.14 9.26 1.77
C PHE A 318 -15.04 8.14 0.74
N GLY A 319 -13.82 7.76 0.38
CA GLY A 319 -13.55 6.75 -0.63
C GLY A 319 -14.02 5.35 -0.22
N VAL A 320 -14.06 5.08 1.08
CA VAL A 320 -14.52 3.80 1.62
C VAL A 320 -15.81 4.01 2.40
N LYS A 321 -16.95 3.71 1.76
CA LYS A 321 -18.26 3.73 2.40
C LYS A 321 -18.64 2.32 2.86
N ILE A 322 -18.74 2.13 4.16
CA ILE A 322 -19.21 0.87 4.74
C ILE A 322 -20.65 1.04 5.18
N LYS A 323 -21.55 0.21 4.64
CA LYS A 323 -22.95 0.19 5.07
C LYS A 323 -23.02 -0.09 6.57
N SER A 324 -23.86 0.64 7.31
CA SER A 324 -23.98 0.57 8.77
C SER A 324 -24.15 -0.87 9.31
N ARG A 325 -24.91 -1.70 8.58
CA ARG A 325 -25.09 -3.12 8.90
C ARG A 325 -23.79 -3.94 8.91
N TYR A 326 -22.87 -3.68 7.96
CA TYR A 326 -21.58 -4.36 7.92
C TYR A 326 -20.62 -3.82 8.98
N ARG A 327 -20.68 -2.50 9.24
CA ARG A 327 -19.91 -1.88 10.32
C ARG A 327 -20.27 -2.49 11.68
N ARG A 328 -21.56 -2.63 11.98
CA ARG A 328 -22.03 -3.23 13.25
C ARG A 328 -21.71 -4.72 13.36
N GLY A 329 -21.94 -5.47 12.30
CA GLY A 329 -21.69 -6.92 12.27
C GLY A 329 -20.21 -7.23 12.18
N PHE A 330 -19.59 -6.91 11.07
CA PHE A 330 -18.23 -7.34 10.75
C PHE A 330 -17.16 -6.59 11.55
N LEU A 331 -17.21 -5.25 11.62
CA LEU A 331 -16.13 -4.49 12.26
C LEU A 331 -16.23 -4.46 13.79
N LEU A 332 -17.43 -4.36 14.33
CA LEU A 332 -17.64 -4.19 15.77
C LEU A 332 -18.07 -5.49 16.47
N GLY A 333 -18.39 -6.55 15.73
CA GLY A 333 -18.88 -7.82 16.29
C GLY A 333 -20.14 -7.66 17.15
N LYS A 334 -20.96 -6.60 16.92
CA LYS A 334 -22.15 -6.26 17.73
C LYS A 334 -23.43 -6.94 17.23
N ASP A 335 -23.42 -7.50 16.02
CA ASP A 335 -24.59 -8.16 15.46
C ASP A 335 -24.57 -9.64 15.82
N VAL A 336 -25.39 -10.02 16.79
CA VAL A 336 -25.47 -11.40 17.33
C VAL A 336 -26.04 -12.39 16.32
N LYS A 337 -26.85 -11.91 15.37
CA LYS A 337 -27.52 -12.77 14.37
C LYS A 337 -26.62 -13.10 13.17
N ARG A 338 -25.63 -12.26 12.88
CA ARG A 338 -24.72 -12.49 11.75
C ARG A 338 -23.59 -13.42 12.10
N ARG A 339 -23.33 -14.29 11.16
CA ARG A 339 -22.26 -15.29 11.23
C ARG A 339 -21.31 -15.14 10.04
N THR A 340 -20.10 -15.64 10.21
CA THR A 340 -19.18 -15.93 9.13
C THR A 340 -19.75 -17.04 8.23
N PRO A 341 -19.21 -17.27 7.03
CA PRO A 341 -19.57 -18.45 6.22
C PRO A 341 -19.45 -19.76 6.99
N ASP A 342 -18.50 -19.85 7.95
CA ASP A 342 -18.27 -21.04 8.80
C ASP A 342 -19.18 -21.08 10.04
N GLY A 343 -20.20 -20.21 10.13
CA GLY A 343 -21.17 -20.18 11.23
C GLY A 343 -20.69 -19.53 12.53
N GLN A 344 -19.46 -18.98 12.58
CA GLN A 344 -18.89 -18.36 13.78
C GLN A 344 -19.41 -16.93 13.99
N ARG A 345 -19.31 -16.41 15.23
CA ARG A 345 -19.54 -15.00 15.52
C ARG A 345 -18.37 -14.15 15.05
N PHE A 346 -18.66 -12.95 14.53
CA PHE A 346 -17.61 -12.00 14.23
C PHE A 346 -16.93 -11.52 15.51
N ALA A 347 -15.58 -11.48 15.48
CA ALA A 347 -14.78 -10.99 16.59
C ALA A 347 -15.05 -9.51 16.84
N ARG A 348 -14.95 -9.11 18.12
CA ARG A 348 -14.92 -7.70 18.52
C ARG A 348 -13.50 -7.17 18.46
N PRO A 349 -13.30 -5.87 18.27
CA PRO A 349 -12.01 -5.23 18.53
C PRO A 349 -11.60 -5.49 19.97
N ASP A 350 -10.46 -6.13 20.17
CA ASP A 350 -10.00 -6.52 21.50
C ASP A 350 -8.47 -6.55 21.55
N ALA A 351 -7.89 -5.68 22.39
CA ALA A 351 -6.47 -5.59 22.62
C ALA A 351 -5.88 -6.84 23.30
N LEU A 352 -6.71 -7.63 23.98
CA LEU A 352 -6.32 -8.84 24.69
C LEU A 352 -6.46 -10.11 23.86
N SER A 353 -6.96 -10.01 22.62
CA SER A 353 -7.03 -11.16 21.71
C SER A 353 -5.67 -11.86 21.59
N PRO A 354 -5.64 -13.19 21.43
CA PRO A 354 -4.41 -13.92 21.24
C PRO A 354 -3.56 -13.35 20.10
N THR A 355 -2.26 -13.31 20.29
CA THR A 355 -1.29 -12.93 19.26
C THR A 355 -0.70 -14.19 18.63
N HIS A 356 -0.40 -14.11 17.33
CA HIS A 356 0.04 -15.26 16.53
C HIS A 356 1.47 -15.05 16.07
N SER A 357 2.43 -15.57 16.88
CA SER A 357 3.84 -15.52 16.50
C SER A 357 4.06 -16.25 15.19
N SER A 358 4.64 -15.54 14.25
CA SER A 358 5.02 -16.09 12.94
C SER A 358 6.43 -16.69 12.95
N LEU A 359 7.15 -16.59 14.08
CA LEU A 359 8.48 -17.17 14.24
C LEU A 359 8.35 -18.68 14.53
N SER A 360 8.30 -19.47 13.48
CA SER A 360 8.29 -20.93 13.55
C SER A 360 9.71 -21.49 13.45
N ILE A 361 9.88 -22.78 13.80
CA ILE A 361 11.17 -23.49 13.68
C ILE A 361 11.74 -23.36 12.25
N ALA A 362 10.88 -23.32 11.22
CA ALA A 362 11.31 -23.15 9.84
C ALA A 362 11.94 -21.77 9.55
N TRP A 363 11.68 -20.75 10.38
CA TRP A 363 12.29 -19.43 10.25
C TRP A 363 13.62 -19.29 10.99
N LEU A 364 13.90 -20.15 11.99
CA LEU A 364 15.12 -20.07 12.79
C LEU A 364 16.41 -20.06 11.96
N PRO A 365 16.58 -20.87 10.89
CA PRO A 365 17.79 -20.82 10.07
C PRO A 365 18.05 -19.42 9.48
N LEU A 366 16.98 -18.68 9.11
CA LEU A 366 17.10 -17.32 8.58
C LEU A 366 17.47 -16.29 9.65
N GLU A 367 17.19 -16.57 10.91
CA GLU A 367 17.57 -15.72 12.06
C GLU A 367 19.01 -15.95 12.52
N ILE A 368 19.57 -17.12 12.23
CA ILE A 368 20.98 -17.47 12.50
C ILE A 368 21.88 -17.10 11.31
N PHE A 369 21.27 -16.83 10.13
CA PHE A 369 22.03 -16.47 8.93
C PHE A 369 22.59 -15.05 9.02
N PRO A 370 23.91 -14.83 8.77
CA PRO A 370 24.55 -13.52 8.90
C PRO A 370 23.95 -12.50 7.96
N LYS A 371 23.69 -11.30 8.49
CA LYS A 371 23.17 -10.14 7.73
C LYS A 371 24.10 -8.95 7.86
N THR A 372 24.05 -8.02 6.91
CA THR A 372 24.88 -6.81 6.96
C THR A 372 24.51 -5.94 8.15
N THR A 373 25.50 -5.38 8.81
CA THR A 373 25.32 -4.45 9.95
C THR A 373 24.54 -3.21 9.59
N LYS A 374 24.54 -2.77 8.33
CA LYS A 374 23.71 -1.66 7.82
C LYS A 374 22.21 -1.87 8.04
N ARG A 375 21.78 -3.10 8.29
CA ARG A 375 20.37 -3.47 8.51
C ARG A 375 20.06 -3.82 9.95
N ARG A 376 21.01 -3.72 10.84
CA ARG A 376 20.81 -3.99 12.26
C ARG A 376 19.82 -2.99 12.85
N GLN A 377 18.83 -3.47 13.56
CA GLN A 377 17.79 -2.62 14.15
C GLN A 377 18.04 -2.36 15.63
N TRP A 378 18.38 -3.36 16.42
CA TRP A 378 18.33 -3.26 17.88
C TRP A 378 19.65 -2.88 18.55
N HIS A 379 20.74 -3.50 18.18
CA HIS A 379 22.03 -3.19 18.81
C HIS A 379 22.95 -2.43 17.87
N LYS A 380 23.57 -1.35 18.36
CA LYS A 380 24.69 -0.72 17.64
C LYS A 380 25.80 -1.75 17.51
N GLY A 381 26.22 -2.05 16.28
CA GLY A 381 27.26 -3.02 15.99
C GLY A 381 28.55 -2.68 16.73
N ARG A 382 29.37 -3.70 17.02
CA ARG A 382 30.75 -3.45 17.40
C ARG A 382 31.42 -2.76 16.23
N PRO A 383 32.17 -1.68 16.45
CA PRO A 383 32.95 -1.03 15.39
C PRO A 383 33.81 -2.10 14.69
N GLY A 384 33.81 -2.09 13.35
CA GLY A 384 34.62 -3.02 12.57
C GLY A 384 33.92 -4.31 12.11
N TRP A 385 32.75 -4.65 12.62
CA TRP A 385 32.02 -5.83 12.15
C TRP A 385 31.14 -5.49 10.95
N LEU A 386 31.23 -6.29 9.90
CA LEU A 386 30.51 -6.08 8.63
C LEU A 386 29.18 -6.81 8.60
N TRP A 387 29.00 -7.81 9.44
CA TRP A 387 27.80 -8.65 9.53
C TRP A 387 27.46 -8.97 10.99
N TYR A 388 26.23 -9.39 11.23
CA TYR A 388 25.71 -9.78 12.53
C TYR A 388 24.66 -10.89 12.37
N LEU A 389 24.39 -11.61 13.47
CA LEU A 389 23.32 -12.59 13.58
C LEU A 389 22.08 -11.89 14.14
N PRO A 390 20.93 -11.90 13.43
CA PRO A 390 19.71 -11.21 13.88
C PRO A 390 19.12 -11.74 15.18
N LEU A 391 19.10 -13.09 15.33
CA LEU A 391 18.59 -13.77 16.51
C LEU A 391 17.21 -13.29 16.96
N ALA A 392 16.30 -13.12 15.99
CA ALA A 392 14.94 -12.63 16.23
C ALA A 392 14.89 -11.28 16.96
N GLU A 393 15.79 -10.33 16.59
CA GLU A 393 15.82 -8.99 17.18
C GLU A 393 14.49 -8.24 17.03
N PRO A 394 14.06 -7.45 18.03
CA PRO A 394 12.85 -6.66 17.93
C PRO A 394 13.00 -5.53 16.90
N ARG A 395 11.87 -5.05 16.43
CA ARG A 395 11.80 -3.86 15.58
C ARG A 395 12.12 -2.61 16.37
N ILE A 396 12.77 -1.62 15.76
CA ILE A 396 12.89 -0.28 16.32
C ILE A 396 11.65 0.51 15.98
N ILE A 397 11.03 1.12 16.97
CA ILE A 397 9.93 2.06 16.82
C ILE A 397 10.54 3.46 16.85
N PRO A 398 10.46 4.25 15.76
CA PRO A 398 10.94 5.63 15.77
C PRO A 398 10.17 6.46 16.81
N GLU A 399 10.86 7.38 17.48
CA GLU A 399 10.23 8.30 18.46
C GLU A 399 9.14 9.18 17.83
N THR A 400 9.23 9.42 16.52
CA THR A 400 8.26 10.20 15.76
C THR A 400 6.97 9.44 15.45
N ASP A 401 6.99 8.12 15.60
CA ASP A 401 5.85 7.28 15.28
C ASP A 401 4.91 7.14 16.50
N THR A 402 3.65 6.92 16.23
CA THR A 402 2.63 6.77 17.29
C THR A 402 2.44 5.30 17.64
N ILE A 403 2.45 5.01 18.93
CA ILE A 403 2.04 3.69 19.46
C ILE A 403 0.55 3.77 19.81
N ASP A 404 -0.22 2.78 19.38
CA ASP A 404 -1.67 2.71 19.62
C ASP A 404 -1.96 2.41 21.09
N ASP A 405 -3.04 2.98 21.61
CA ASP A 405 -3.44 2.81 23.02
C ASP A 405 -3.71 1.33 23.36
N SER A 406 -4.09 0.51 22.38
CA SER A 406 -4.27 -0.94 22.57
C SER A 406 -2.99 -1.68 23.01
N VAL A 407 -1.79 -1.15 22.71
CA VAL A 407 -0.52 -1.69 23.22
C VAL A 407 -0.44 -1.48 24.72
N PHE A 408 -0.72 -0.26 25.18
CA PHE A 408 -0.67 0.10 26.59
C PHE A 408 -1.80 -0.57 27.38
N GLU A 409 -3.02 -0.66 26.83
CA GLU A 409 -4.10 -1.43 27.43
C GLU A 409 -3.70 -2.88 27.64
N ARG A 410 -3.07 -3.50 26.65
CA ARG A 410 -2.57 -4.87 26.76
C ARG A 410 -1.46 -5.01 27.81
N MET A 411 -0.54 -4.04 27.89
CA MET A 411 0.51 -4.01 28.90
C MET A 411 -0.04 -3.88 30.32
N GLN A 412 -1.09 -3.09 30.52
CA GLN A 412 -1.73 -2.90 31.83
C GLN A 412 -2.48 -4.15 32.27
N ARG A 413 -3.27 -4.74 31.37
CA ARG A 413 -4.18 -5.84 31.71
C ARG A 413 -3.53 -7.22 31.66
N TRP A 414 -2.43 -7.37 30.94
CA TRP A 414 -1.69 -8.62 30.83
C TRP A 414 -0.24 -8.46 31.29
N LYS A 415 0.05 -8.81 32.52
CA LYS A 415 1.35 -8.60 33.19
C LYS A 415 2.56 -9.20 32.44
N PHE A 416 2.36 -10.27 31.67
CA PHE A 416 3.42 -10.92 30.90
C PHE A 416 3.68 -10.27 29.55
N TYR A 417 2.84 -9.35 29.10
CA TYR A 417 3.07 -8.62 27.87
C TYR A 417 3.93 -7.37 28.14
N ARG A 418 5.21 -7.47 27.82
CA ARG A 418 6.19 -6.41 27.98
C ARG A 418 7.08 -6.33 26.73
N PRO A 419 6.61 -5.69 25.65
CA PRO A 419 7.41 -5.53 24.44
C PRO A 419 8.62 -4.65 24.75
N VAL A 420 9.83 -5.18 24.48
CA VAL A 420 11.11 -4.52 24.83
C VAL A 420 11.39 -3.25 24.01
N ASN A 421 10.67 -3.05 22.94
CA ASN A 421 10.78 -1.90 22.02
C ASN A 421 9.73 -0.81 22.31
N VAL A 422 8.97 -0.94 23.39
CA VAL A 422 8.00 0.06 23.85
C VAL A 422 8.41 0.53 25.24
N ALA A 423 8.68 1.83 25.38
CA ALA A 423 8.88 2.41 26.69
C ALA A 423 7.59 2.36 27.51
N PRO A 424 7.64 1.99 28.80
CA PRO A 424 6.46 2.12 29.66
C PRO A 424 6.05 3.60 29.73
N LYS A 425 4.76 3.85 29.62
CA LYS A 425 4.19 5.18 29.89
C LYS A 425 4.14 5.45 31.37
#